data_f4067fde907b0e5b9288351d1701fae6
#
_entry.id   f4067fde907b0e5b9288351d1701fae6
#
_cell.length_a   1.000
_cell.length_b   1.000
_cell.length_c   1.000
_cell.angle_alpha   90.00
_cell.angle_beta   90.00
_cell.angle_gamma   90.00
#
_symmetry.space_group_name_H-M   'P 1'
#
loop_
_entity.id
_entity.type
_entity.pdbx_description
1 polymer ?
#
loop_
_entity_poly.entity_id
_entity_poly.type
_entity_poly.pdbx_seq_one_letter_code
_entity_poly.pdbx_strand_id
1 'polypeptide(L)'
;MRFLDFIEESARIDEKLSLIQLRDNFKKVFPYSDYKTVKVISSTSKGKDLLTMVCRGTIESQSSSKTYSVICQFHRKTLEDAWNIDSMVEVKCTCNAFRFNVAYPLYKNKNYAGTVPSNSRIPNKVQNAEQIPTFCKHIYAYLRYLIQQKVIAM
;
A
#
# COMPACT_ATOMS: atom_id res chain seq x y z
N MET A 1 13.49 -26.18 14.50
CA MET A 1 12.20 -25.68 14.00
C MET A 1 11.21 -26.85 13.90
N ARG A 2 10.06 -26.70 14.50
CA ARG A 2 9.03 -27.70 14.36
C ARG A 2 8.41 -27.61 12.97
N PHE A 3 7.90 -28.72 12.47
CA PHE A 3 7.24 -28.77 11.16
C PHE A 3 6.05 -27.82 11.09
N LEU A 4 5.27 -27.72 12.18
CA LEU A 4 4.13 -26.80 12.26
C LEU A 4 4.58 -25.35 12.20
N ASP A 5 5.68 -25.00 12.85
CA ASP A 5 6.23 -23.63 12.81
C ASP A 5 6.66 -23.25 11.40
N PHE A 6 7.23 -24.21 10.66
CA PHE A 6 7.62 -24.02 9.27
C PHE A 6 6.40 -23.76 8.37
N ILE A 7 5.33 -24.54 8.56
CA ILE A 7 4.09 -24.37 7.78
C ILE A 7 3.46 -23.01 8.07
N GLU A 8 3.39 -22.59 9.33
CA GLU A 8 2.84 -21.29 9.72
C GLU A 8 3.66 -20.15 9.13
N GLU A 9 4.97 -20.24 9.18
CA GLU A 9 5.87 -19.24 8.61
C GLU A 9 5.72 -19.16 7.10
N SER A 10 5.67 -20.29 6.40
CA SER A 10 5.44 -20.35 4.95
C SER A 10 4.09 -19.75 4.57
N ALA A 11 3.02 -20.06 5.32
CA ALA A 11 1.70 -19.48 5.11
C ALA A 11 1.72 -17.97 5.27
N ARG A 12 2.44 -17.45 6.27
CA ARG A 12 2.58 -16.00 6.49
C ARG A 12 3.32 -15.31 5.35
N ILE A 13 4.32 -15.96 4.77
CA ILE A 13 5.07 -15.41 3.64
C ILE A 13 4.16 -15.27 2.41
N ASP A 14 3.25 -16.23 2.23
CA ASP A 14 2.32 -16.23 1.10
C ASP A 14 1.04 -15.41 1.36
N GLU A 15 0.83 -14.93 2.59
CA GLU A 15 -0.38 -14.21 2.99
C GLU A 15 -0.23 -12.68 2.92
N LYS A 16 0.33 -12.16 1.83
CA LYS A 16 0.22 -10.72 1.57
C LYS A 16 -1.25 -10.35 1.42
N LEU A 17 -1.63 -9.23 2.01
CA LEU A 17 -2.98 -8.73 1.82
C LEU A 17 -3.18 -8.23 0.40
N SER A 18 -4.39 -8.39 -0.11
CA SER A 18 -4.80 -7.82 -1.39
C SER A 18 -5.09 -6.33 -1.24
N LEU A 19 -5.18 -5.65 -2.37
CA LEU A 19 -5.54 -4.24 -2.41
C LEU A 19 -6.88 -3.98 -1.71
N ILE A 20 -7.88 -4.84 -1.96
CA ILE A 20 -9.21 -4.66 -1.36
C ILE A 20 -9.18 -4.83 0.16
N GLN A 21 -8.38 -5.76 0.67
CA GLN A 21 -8.23 -5.95 2.11
C GLN A 21 -7.58 -4.74 2.78
N LEU A 22 -6.53 -4.19 2.17
CA LEU A 22 -5.89 -2.98 2.67
C LEU A 22 -6.83 -1.77 2.59
N ARG A 23 -7.66 -1.68 1.55
CA ARG A 23 -8.67 -0.63 1.40
C ARG A 23 -9.71 -0.70 2.50
N ASP A 24 -10.19 -1.88 2.82
CA ASP A 24 -11.17 -2.06 3.89
C ASP A 24 -10.56 -1.67 5.24
N ASN A 25 -9.30 -2.02 5.46
CA ASN A 25 -8.58 -1.60 6.67
C ASN A 25 -8.41 -0.08 6.72
N PHE A 26 -8.19 0.58 5.58
CA PHE A 26 -8.09 2.04 5.52
C PHE A 26 -9.33 2.72 6.08
N LYS A 27 -10.49 2.23 5.72
CA LYS A 27 -11.76 2.80 6.21
C LYS A 27 -11.93 2.63 7.71
N LYS A 28 -11.35 1.59 8.30
CA LYS A 28 -11.38 1.36 9.76
C LYS A 28 -10.39 2.25 10.50
N VAL A 29 -9.18 2.41 9.95
CA VAL A 29 -8.10 3.16 10.61
C VAL A 29 -8.28 4.68 10.42
N PHE A 30 -8.70 5.11 9.24
CA PHE A 30 -8.83 6.51 8.87
C PHE A 30 -10.24 6.84 8.36
N PRO A 31 -11.29 6.69 9.20
CA PRO A 31 -12.68 6.87 8.75
C PRO A 31 -13.00 8.29 8.30
N TYR A 32 -12.23 9.28 8.75
CA TYR A 32 -12.45 10.70 8.45
C TYR A 32 -11.37 11.27 7.53
N SER A 33 -10.73 10.43 6.75
CA SER A 33 -9.65 10.87 5.87
C SER A 33 -10.12 11.86 4.81
N ASP A 34 -9.31 12.88 4.57
CA ASP A 34 -9.52 13.90 3.54
C ASP A 34 -8.87 13.52 2.19
N TYR A 35 -8.88 12.24 1.85
CA TYR A 35 -8.22 11.74 0.63
C TYR A 35 -8.71 12.44 -0.64
N LYS A 36 -9.91 13.01 -0.64
CA LYS A 36 -10.48 13.74 -1.79
C LYS A 36 -9.72 15.03 -2.09
N THR A 37 -8.95 15.56 -1.14
CA THR A 37 -8.11 16.74 -1.34
C THR A 37 -6.76 16.42 -1.98
N VAL A 38 -6.50 15.17 -2.27
CA VAL A 38 -5.25 14.70 -2.86
C VAL A 38 -5.40 14.66 -4.37
N LYS A 39 -4.42 15.25 -5.09
CA LYS A 39 -4.40 15.30 -6.54
C LYS A 39 -3.20 14.52 -7.07
N VAL A 40 -3.42 13.68 -8.08
CA VAL A 40 -2.34 12.98 -8.78
C VAL A 40 -1.78 13.92 -9.86
N ILE A 41 -0.48 14.25 -9.75
CA ILE A 41 0.19 15.13 -10.68
C ILE A 41 0.75 14.34 -11.86
N SER A 42 1.38 13.20 -11.58
CA SER A 42 1.95 12.34 -12.60
C SER A 42 1.88 10.89 -12.18
N SER A 43 1.85 10.00 -13.15
CA SER A 43 1.79 8.56 -12.90
C SER A 43 2.47 7.80 -14.03
N THR A 44 3.24 6.80 -13.68
CA THR A 44 3.84 5.85 -14.63
C THR A 44 3.56 4.44 -14.17
N SER A 45 3.33 3.54 -15.12
CA SER A 45 3.11 2.12 -14.85
C SER A 45 4.02 1.31 -15.75
N LYS A 46 4.78 0.38 -15.15
CA LYS A 46 5.75 -0.40 -15.88
C LYS A 46 5.80 -1.83 -15.32
N GLY A 47 5.85 -2.81 -16.20
CA GLY A 47 6.11 -4.19 -15.82
C GLY A 47 7.54 -4.35 -15.33
N LYS A 48 7.71 -4.87 -14.12
CA LYS A 48 9.02 -5.28 -13.60
C LYS A 48 9.39 -6.63 -14.19
N ASP A 49 8.40 -7.51 -14.25
CA ASP A 49 8.44 -8.79 -14.92
C ASP A 49 7.01 -9.13 -15.39
N LEU A 50 6.78 -10.33 -15.90
CA LEU A 50 5.48 -10.72 -16.43
C LEU A 50 4.39 -10.84 -15.36
N LEU A 51 4.77 -10.99 -14.10
CA LEU A 51 3.82 -11.17 -12.99
C LEU A 51 3.74 -9.95 -12.06
N THR A 52 4.58 -8.95 -12.27
CA THR A 52 4.69 -7.80 -11.37
C THR A 52 4.66 -6.50 -12.15
N MET A 53 3.77 -5.58 -11.76
CA MET A 53 3.67 -4.24 -12.32
C MET A 53 3.96 -3.21 -11.24
N VAL A 54 4.83 -2.24 -11.54
CA VAL A 54 5.18 -1.16 -10.64
C VAL A 54 4.53 0.13 -11.14
N CYS A 55 3.71 0.73 -10.29
CA CYS A 55 3.11 2.05 -10.54
C CYS A 55 3.76 3.07 -9.62
N ARG A 56 4.23 4.17 -10.19
CA ARG A 56 4.86 5.27 -9.46
C ARG A 56 4.07 6.54 -9.73
N GLY A 57 3.75 7.26 -8.68
CA GLY A 57 3.00 8.50 -8.80
C GLY A 57 3.61 9.62 -7.98
N THR A 58 3.42 10.84 -8.48
CA THR A 58 3.65 12.06 -7.72
C THR A 58 2.30 12.66 -7.42
N ILE A 59 2.06 12.94 -6.15
CA ILE A 59 0.77 13.45 -5.68
C ILE A 59 0.99 14.73 -4.89
N GLU A 60 -0.04 15.57 -4.92
CA GLU A 60 -0.05 16.84 -4.19
C GLU A 60 -1.21 16.84 -3.21
N SER A 61 -0.91 17.21 -1.97
CA SER A 61 -1.94 17.44 -0.97
C SER A 61 -2.36 18.91 -1.04
N GLN A 62 -3.62 19.16 -1.41
CA GLN A 62 -4.13 20.54 -1.53
C GLN A 62 -4.10 21.27 -0.19
N SER A 63 -4.23 20.56 0.91
CA SER A 63 -4.24 21.16 2.24
C SER A 63 -2.88 21.75 2.65
N SER A 64 -1.76 21.25 2.09
CA SER A 64 -0.42 21.67 2.47
C SER A 64 0.43 22.12 1.29
N SER A 65 -0.05 21.95 0.06
CA SER A 65 0.68 22.21 -1.19
C SER A 65 2.01 21.44 -1.31
N LYS A 66 2.16 20.39 -0.51
CA LYS A 66 3.34 19.52 -0.55
C LYS A 66 3.13 18.38 -1.54
N THR A 67 4.21 17.94 -2.16
CA THR A 67 4.20 16.79 -3.05
C THR A 67 4.84 15.60 -2.38
N TYR A 68 4.31 14.43 -2.69
CA TYR A 68 4.80 13.16 -2.16
C TYR A 68 4.92 12.14 -3.29
N SER A 69 5.83 11.19 -3.11
CA SER A 69 6.00 10.10 -4.05
C SER A 69 5.34 8.84 -3.51
N VAL A 70 4.59 8.16 -4.36
CA VAL A 70 3.94 6.89 -4.02
C VAL A 70 4.41 5.79 -4.97
N ILE A 71 4.55 4.59 -4.44
CA ILE A 71 4.87 3.40 -5.20
C ILE A 71 3.85 2.35 -4.83
N CYS A 72 3.24 1.72 -5.85
CA CYS A 72 2.37 0.57 -5.68
C CYS A 72 2.86 -0.53 -6.61
N GLN A 73 3.21 -1.66 -6.05
CA GLN A 73 3.71 -2.81 -6.80
C GLN A 73 2.70 -3.93 -6.70
N PHE A 74 2.09 -4.26 -7.84
CA PHE A 74 1.01 -5.25 -7.93
C PHE A 74 1.54 -6.57 -8.44
N HIS A 75 1.05 -7.66 -7.86
CA HIS A 75 1.41 -9.02 -8.24
C HIS A 75 0.20 -9.76 -8.77
N ARG A 76 0.40 -10.59 -9.78
CA ARG A 76 -0.61 -11.54 -10.27
C ARG A 76 -0.03 -12.94 -10.24
N LYS A 77 -0.88 -13.94 -10.10
CA LYS A 77 -0.44 -15.33 -9.97
C LYS A 77 -0.12 -15.97 -11.32
N THR A 78 -0.85 -15.59 -12.36
CA THR A 78 -0.68 -16.12 -13.71
C THR A 78 -0.71 -15.01 -14.74
N LEU A 79 -0.22 -15.28 -15.94
CA LEU A 79 -0.22 -14.32 -17.05
C LEU A 79 -1.63 -13.99 -17.54
N GLU A 80 -2.59 -14.84 -17.25
CA GLU A 80 -3.98 -14.68 -17.68
C GLU A 80 -4.77 -13.76 -16.71
N ASP A 81 -4.30 -13.63 -15.48
CA ASP A 81 -4.93 -12.76 -14.50
C ASP A 81 -4.68 -11.29 -14.84
N ALA A 82 -5.68 -10.46 -14.69
CA ALA A 82 -5.49 -9.02 -14.72
C ALA A 82 -4.95 -8.55 -13.36
N TRP A 83 -4.21 -7.43 -13.36
CA TRP A 83 -3.97 -6.71 -12.10
C TRP A 83 -5.26 -6.02 -11.71
N ASN A 84 -5.78 -6.33 -10.54
CA ASN A 84 -7.09 -5.88 -10.09
C ASN A 84 -7.13 -5.68 -8.58
N ILE A 85 -8.31 -5.38 -8.04
CA ILE A 85 -8.47 -5.13 -6.61
C ILE A 85 -8.19 -6.33 -5.72
N ASP A 86 -8.17 -7.54 -6.29
CA ASP A 86 -7.81 -8.75 -5.56
C ASP A 86 -6.30 -9.06 -5.67
N SER A 87 -5.56 -8.26 -6.41
CA SER A 87 -4.11 -8.43 -6.54
C SER A 87 -3.42 -8.16 -5.21
N MET A 88 -2.42 -8.95 -4.90
CA MET A 88 -1.51 -8.66 -3.80
C MET A 88 -0.70 -7.42 -4.15
N VAL A 89 -0.44 -6.56 -3.17
CA VAL A 89 0.20 -5.28 -3.42
C VAL A 89 1.21 -4.94 -2.34
N GLU A 90 2.30 -4.33 -2.77
CA GLU A 90 3.26 -3.69 -1.88
C GLU A 90 3.22 -2.20 -2.14
N VAL A 91 3.21 -1.38 -1.09
CA VAL A 91 3.04 0.06 -1.21
C VAL A 91 4.07 0.83 -0.40
N LYS A 92 4.32 2.07 -0.83
CA LYS A 92 5.19 3.00 -0.10
C LYS A 92 4.78 4.43 -0.44
N CYS A 93 4.85 5.31 0.57
CA CYS A 93 4.62 6.74 0.42
C CYS A 93 5.65 7.51 1.25
N THR A 94 6.01 8.70 0.81
CA THR A 94 6.99 9.55 1.51
C THR A 94 6.38 10.47 2.55
N CYS A 95 5.06 10.42 2.78
CA CYS A 95 4.43 11.28 3.77
C CYS A 95 4.67 10.82 5.22
N ASN A 96 4.54 11.74 6.17
CA ASN A 96 4.76 11.44 7.58
C ASN A 96 3.72 10.47 8.14
N ALA A 97 2.46 10.61 7.76
CA ALA A 97 1.41 9.71 8.24
C ALA A 97 1.70 8.25 7.84
N PHE A 98 2.18 8.03 6.61
CA PHE A 98 2.60 6.72 6.17
C PHE A 98 3.78 6.20 6.99
N ARG A 99 4.81 7.03 7.11
CA ARG A 99 6.06 6.66 7.81
C ARG A 99 5.80 6.24 9.26
N PHE A 100 4.95 6.98 9.98
CA PHE A 100 4.78 6.79 11.41
C PHE A 100 3.64 5.84 11.79
N ASN A 101 2.63 5.69 10.94
CA ASN A 101 1.43 4.92 11.29
C ASN A 101 1.24 3.67 10.45
N VAL A 102 1.82 3.60 9.27
CA VAL A 102 1.43 2.62 8.26
C VAL A 102 2.60 1.75 7.81
N ALA A 103 3.80 2.30 7.67
CA ALA A 103 4.92 1.60 7.07
C ALA A 103 5.31 0.32 7.83
N TYR A 104 5.39 0.37 9.14
CA TYR A 104 5.82 -0.77 9.94
C TYR A 104 4.82 -1.94 9.92
N PRO A 105 3.51 -1.71 10.11
CA PRO A 105 2.52 -2.79 9.93
C PRO A 105 2.56 -3.41 8.54
N LEU A 106 2.73 -2.59 7.49
CA LEU A 106 2.87 -3.11 6.13
C LEU A 106 4.13 -3.94 5.97
N TYR A 107 5.24 -3.48 6.53
CA TYR A 107 6.50 -4.22 6.49
C TYR A 107 6.36 -5.59 7.17
N LYS A 108 5.77 -5.63 8.35
CA LYS A 108 5.53 -6.88 9.07
C LYS A 108 4.65 -7.85 8.27
N ASN A 109 3.71 -7.33 7.50
CA ASN A 109 2.77 -8.13 6.72
C ASN A 109 3.25 -8.39 5.28
N LYS A 110 4.49 -7.99 4.93
CA LYS A 110 5.07 -8.15 3.59
C LYS A 110 4.38 -7.34 2.49
N ASN A 111 3.66 -6.28 2.87
CA ASN A 111 3.00 -5.36 1.94
C ASN A 111 3.72 -4.03 1.77
N TYR A 112 4.95 -3.91 2.25
CA TYR A 112 5.77 -2.70 2.16
C TYR A 112 6.72 -2.78 0.96
N ALA A 113 6.69 -1.75 0.09
CA ALA A 113 7.52 -1.69 -1.11
C ALA A 113 8.91 -1.09 -0.82
N GLY A 114 9.60 -1.64 0.15
CA GLY A 114 10.92 -1.21 0.54
C GLY A 114 11.62 -2.29 1.35
N THR A 115 12.82 -2.01 1.84
CA THR A 115 13.58 -2.98 2.62
C THR A 115 13.18 -2.94 4.09
N VAL A 116 13.51 -1.86 4.80
CA VAL A 116 13.12 -1.69 6.20
C VAL A 116 12.67 -0.25 6.40
N PRO A 117 11.50 -0.01 7.00
CA PRO A 117 11.05 1.35 7.27
C PRO A 117 11.97 2.03 8.28
N SER A 118 12.38 3.27 7.99
CA SER A 118 13.03 4.12 8.98
C SER A 118 12.01 4.58 10.01
N ASN A 119 12.46 4.77 11.26
CA ASN A 119 11.61 5.27 12.36
C ASN A 119 10.32 4.47 12.54
N SER A 120 10.45 3.15 12.56
CA SER A 120 9.32 2.23 12.74
C SER A 120 8.65 2.35 14.12
N ARG A 121 9.18 3.18 15.01
CA ARG A 121 8.68 3.35 16.37
C ARG A 121 8.57 4.81 16.72
N ILE A 122 7.40 5.40 16.50
CA ILE A 122 7.09 6.69 17.08
C ILE A 122 5.88 6.51 17.98
N PRO A 123 6.09 6.49 19.29
CA PRO A 123 5.05 6.12 20.24
C PRO A 123 4.00 7.19 20.45
N ASN A 124 4.24 8.43 20.06
CA ASN A 124 3.35 9.53 20.36
C ASN A 124 2.45 9.88 19.18
N LYS A 125 1.15 9.90 19.39
CA LYS A 125 0.11 10.25 18.39
C LYS A 125 -0.06 9.23 17.27
N VAL A 126 0.02 7.95 17.59
CA VAL A 126 -0.18 6.90 16.60
C VAL A 126 -1.67 6.76 16.30
N GLN A 127 -2.08 7.10 15.07
CA GLN A 127 -3.47 6.92 14.63
C GLN A 127 -3.82 5.46 14.38
N ASN A 128 -2.82 4.61 14.25
CA ASN A 128 -2.97 3.18 14.00
C ASN A 128 -2.38 2.39 15.17
N ALA A 129 -2.94 2.58 16.37
CA ALA A 129 -2.42 1.96 17.59
C ALA A 129 -2.43 0.43 17.54
N GLU A 130 -3.39 -0.18 16.83
CA GLU A 130 -3.48 -1.62 16.66
C GLU A 130 -2.54 -2.16 15.58
N GLN A 131 -1.83 -1.31 14.89
CA GLN A 131 -0.89 -1.65 13.81
C GLN A 131 -1.54 -2.51 12.73
N ILE A 132 -2.68 -2.09 12.25
CA ILE A 132 -3.42 -2.74 11.18
C ILE A 132 -2.76 -2.38 9.84
N PRO A 133 -2.39 -3.36 8.98
CA PRO A 133 -1.84 -3.07 7.65
C PRO A 133 -2.86 -2.31 6.79
N THR A 134 -2.48 -1.15 6.27
CA THR A 134 -3.35 -0.30 5.47
C THR A 134 -2.55 0.73 4.67
N PHE A 135 -3.20 1.79 4.20
CA PHE A 135 -2.62 2.88 3.44
C PHE A 135 -2.63 4.20 4.20
N CYS A 136 -1.91 5.19 3.68
CA CYS A 136 -2.18 6.60 3.96
C CYS A 136 -3.18 7.15 2.93
N LYS A 137 -3.68 8.37 3.16
CA LYS A 137 -4.63 9.02 2.23
C LYS A 137 -4.06 9.18 0.82
N HIS A 138 -2.77 9.37 0.69
CA HIS A 138 -2.11 9.58 -0.60
C HIS A 138 -2.13 8.31 -1.44
N ILE A 139 -1.81 7.17 -0.85
CA ILE A 139 -1.87 5.90 -1.54
C ILE A 139 -3.32 5.56 -1.89
N TYR A 140 -4.25 5.78 -0.97
CA TYR A 140 -5.66 5.53 -1.24
C TYR A 140 -6.17 6.33 -2.44
N ALA A 141 -5.84 7.62 -2.50
CA ALA A 141 -6.20 8.48 -3.62
C ALA A 141 -5.55 8.02 -4.93
N TYR A 142 -4.29 7.61 -4.86
CA TYR A 142 -3.57 7.12 -6.03
C TYR A 142 -4.17 5.81 -6.57
N LEU A 143 -4.54 4.90 -5.68
CA LEU A 143 -5.19 3.65 -6.10
C LEU A 143 -6.54 3.91 -6.77
N ARG A 144 -7.31 4.86 -6.26
CA ARG A 144 -8.55 5.27 -6.92
C ARG A 144 -8.28 5.82 -8.32
N TYR A 145 -7.24 6.63 -8.47
CA TYR A 145 -6.82 7.13 -9.77
C TYR A 145 -6.46 6.00 -10.72
N LEU A 146 -5.68 5.01 -10.28
CA LEU A 146 -5.31 3.87 -11.12
C LEU A 146 -6.53 3.06 -11.57
N ILE A 147 -7.53 2.91 -10.72
CA ILE A 147 -8.78 2.24 -11.07
C ILE A 147 -9.56 3.07 -12.10
N GLN A 148 -9.66 4.38 -11.90
CA GLN A 148 -10.36 5.28 -12.83
C GLN A 148 -9.68 5.29 -14.20
N GLN A 149 -8.36 5.23 -14.26
CA GLN A 149 -7.59 5.18 -15.50
C GLN A 149 -7.53 3.78 -16.10
N LYS A 150 -8.18 2.81 -15.48
CA LYS A 150 -8.22 1.40 -15.92
C LYS A 150 -6.84 0.73 -15.97
N VAL A 151 -5.88 1.23 -15.20
CA VAL A 151 -4.58 0.56 -15.01
C VAL A 151 -4.80 -0.69 -14.17
N ILE A 152 -5.67 -0.60 -13.17
CA ILE A 152 -6.08 -1.70 -12.31
C ILE A 152 -7.58 -1.94 -12.54
N ALA A 153 -7.95 -3.18 -12.78
CA ALA A 153 -9.36 -3.56 -12.95
C ALA A 153 -10.08 -3.69 -11.60
N MET A 154 -11.35 -3.42 -11.63
CA MET A 154 -12.20 -3.68 -10.47
C MET A 154 -12.59 -5.14 -10.36
#